data_443bc394bd804b238b07f3c0d5aceb73
#
_entry.id   443bc394bd804b238b07f3c0d5aceb73
#
_cell.length_a   1.000
_cell.length_b   1.000
_cell.length_c   1.000
_cell.angle_alpha   90.00
_cell.angle_beta   90.00
_cell.angle_gamma   90.00
#
_symmetry.space_group_name_H-M   'P 1'
#
loop_
_entity.id
_entity.type
_entity.pdbx_description
1 polymer ?
#
loop_
_entity_poly.entity_id
_entity_poly.type
_entity_poly.pdbx_seq_one_letter_code
_entity_poly.pdbx_strand_id
1 'polypeptide(L)'
;MKEYLSNVLEILEEKGVLNESYDLEFKSAKGGLPRSLWESYSAFANSEGGTIILGVSEKDNYCYLDGLGEDVVRKWLDDFWNQINNKEKVSVNLLTAKDVRIEKVKDDINVLIIRVPPASFRYRPVYIGTDMLKGTYRRDHTGDYRCMPEEVKRILADSLPDKPDSLVLEHSTIEDLDLPTLDQYRNILRSVKPMHPFLTLDNLPFLQRLGAVSYTHLRAHETLRHL
;
A
#
# COMPACT_ATOMS: atom_id res chain seq x y z
N MET A 1 18.60 0.87 -2.41
CA MET A 1 17.66 2.02 -2.36
C MET A 1 18.37 3.38 -2.33
N LYS A 2 19.37 3.63 -1.47
CA LYS A 2 20.18 4.89 -1.56
C LYS A 2 20.88 5.00 -2.90
N GLU A 3 21.45 3.91 -3.38
CA GLU A 3 22.13 3.80 -4.67
C GLU A 3 21.20 4.06 -5.86
N TYR A 4 19.97 3.53 -5.81
CA TYR A 4 18.95 3.78 -6.83
C TYR A 4 18.55 5.26 -6.90
N LEU A 5 18.29 5.91 -5.77
CA LEU A 5 17.98 7.34 -5.74
C LEU A 5 19.18 8.21 -6.17
N SER A 6 20.40 7.81 -5.84
CA SER A 6 21.60 8.50 -6.32
C SER A 6 21.70 8.44 -7.85
N ASN A 7 21.46 7.27 -8.45
CA ASN A 7 21.42 7.11 -9.90
C ASN A 7 20.32 7.96 -10.56
N VAL A 8 19.12 8.01 -9.95
CA VAL A 8 18.02 8.85 -10.43
C VAL A 8 18.41 10.33 -10.43
N LEU A 9 19.04 10.81 -9.35
CA LEU A 9 19.49 12.20 -9.24
C LEU A 9 20.61 12.53 -10.22
N GLU A 10 21.54 11.61 -10.43
CA GLU A 10 22.62 11.74 -11.43
C GLU A 10 22.08 11.85 -12.86
N ILE A 11 21.08 11.00 -13.20
CA ILE A 11 20.41 11.08 -14.51
C ILE A 11 19.65 12.41 -14.67
N LEU A 12 18.99 12.90 -13.62
CA LEU A 12 18.33 14.20 -13.62
C LEU A 12 19.34 15.35 -13.81
N GLU A 13 20.52 15.25 -13.24
CA GLU A 13 21.61 16.23 -13.39
C GLU A 13 22.11 16.30 -14.83
N GLU A 14 22.27 15.15 -15.49
CA GLU A 14 22.74 15.03 -16.86
C GLU A 14 21.67 15.27 -17.94
N LYS A 15 20.43 15.63 -17.55
CA LYS A 15 19.25 15.74 -18.44
C LYS A 15 18.95 14.45 -19.18
N GLY A 16 19.09 13.34 -18.50
CA GLY A 16 18.76 12.01 -18.99
C GLY A 16 17.26 11.80 -19.15
N VAL A 17 16.90 10.78 -19.94
CA VAL A 17 15.52 10.28 -20.02
C VAL A 17 15.25 9.46 -18.76
N LEU A 18 14.37 9.95 -17.91
CA LEU A 18 13.86 9.23 -16.76
C LEU A 18 12.37 9.05 -16.96
N ASN A 19 11.92 7.82 -16.93
CA ASN A 19 10.49 7.52 -16.91
C ASN A 19 10.05 7.30 -15.46
N GLU A 20 8.84 7.75 -15.15
CA GLU A 20 8.16 7.31 -13.95
C GLU A 20 8.09 5.79 -13.90
N SER A 21 8.25 5.24 -12.71
CA SER A 21 8.15 3.80 -12.48
C SER A 21 7.02 3.50 -11.50
N TYR A 22 6.76 2.23 -11.29
CA TYR A 22 5.75 1.81 -10.32
C TYR A 22 5.95 2.43 -8.93
N ASP A 23 7.19 2.65 -8.52
CA ASP A 23 7.60 3.16 -7.20
C ASP A 23 8.21 4.57 -7.21
N LEU A 24 8.20 5.26 -8.37
CA LEU A 24 8.79 6.59 -8.54
C LEU A 24 7.81 7.52 -9.27
N GLU A 25 7.64 8.71 -8.72
CA GLU A 25 6.76 9.75 -9.26
C GLU A 25 7.46 11.10 -9.24
N PHE A 26 7.38 11.87 -10.32
CA PHE A 26 7.88 13.23 -10.42
C PHE A 26 6.76 14.24 -10.36
N LYS A 27 6.97 15.32 -9.63
CA LYS A 27 6.00 16.41 -9.56
C LYS A 27 6.70 17.77 -9.68
N SER A 28 6.21 18.58 -10.61
CA SER A 28 6.54 19.98 -10.62
C SER A 28 5.88 20.71 -9.45
N ALA A 29 6.63 21.60 -8.84
CA ALA A 29 6.14 22.38 -7.72
C ALA A 29 6.44 23.89 -7.90
N LYS A 30 6.63 24.37 -9.13
CA LYS A 30 6.86 25.79 -9.45
C LYS A 30 5.82 26.73 -8.84
N GLY A 31 4.59 26.28 -8.67
CA GLY A 31 3.48 27.01 -8.07
C GLY A 31 3.15 26.64 -6.62
N GLY A 32 4.01 25.89 -5.95
CA GLY A 32 3.76 25.32 -4.61
C GLY A 32 3.39 23.84 -4.69
N LEU A 33 2.93 23.26 -3.57
CA LEU A 33 2.58 21.83 -3.48
C LEU A 33 1.36 21.52 -4.35
N PRO A 34 1.49 20.71 -5.42
CA PRO A 34 0.39 20.40 -6.30
C PRO A 34 -0.62 19.48 -5.63
N ARG A 35 -1.90 19.58 -6.03
CA ARG A 35 -2.94 18.67 -5.52
C ARG A 35 -2.63 17.20 -5.82
N SER A 36 -2.06 16.92 -6.98
CA SER A 36 -1.68 15.57 -7.41
C SER A 36 -0.63 14.91 -6.51
N LEU A 37 0.14 15.69 -5.72
CA LEU A 37 1.02 15.16 -4.69
C LEU A 37 0.25 14.27 -3.69
N TRP A 38 -0.92 14.72 -3.27
CA TRP A 38 -1.74 14.00 -2.28
C TRP A 38 -2.41 12.76 -2.87
N GLU A 39 -2.75 12.81 -4.17
CA GLU A 39 -3.25 11.67 -4.92
C GLU A 39 -2.18 10.57 -4.99
N SER A 40 -0.93 10.93 -5.33
CA SER A 40 0.21 10.01 -5.32
C SER A 40 0.53 9.50 -3.92
N TYR A 41 0.44 10.36 -2.89
CA TYR A 41 0.61 9.92 -1.50
C TYR A 41 -0.40 8.84 -1.12
N SER A 42 -1.69 9.06 -1.41
CA SER A 42 -2.74 8.06 -1.18
C SER A 42 -2.49 6.78 -1.97
N ALA A 43 -2.13 6.91 -3.25
CA ALA A 43 -1.90 5.78 -4.14
C ALA A 43 -0.74 4.89 -3.66
N PHE A 44 0.41 5.48 -3.30
CA PHE A 44 1.55 4.75 -2.75
C PHE A 44 1.23 4.12 -1.40
N ALA A 45 0.58 4.85 -0.50
CA ALA A 45 0.21 4.34 0.82
C ALA A 45 -0.73 3.12 0.74
N ASN A 46 -1.66 3.10 -0.21
CA ASN A 46 -2.59 1.99 -0.42
C ASN A 46 -2.02 0.83 -1.25
N SER A 47 -0.83 1.01 -1.84
CA SER A 47 -0.15 0.00 -2.66
C SER A 47 1.14 -0.49 -1.97
N GLU A 48 2.23 -0.60 -2.69
CA GLU A 48 3.52 -1.12 -2.19
C GLU A 48 4.46 -0.01 -1.66
N GLY A 49 3.96 1.23 -1.55
CA GLY A 49 4.78 2.39 -1.25
C GLY A 49 5.46 2.94 -2.49
N GLY A 50 6.27 4.00 -2.29
CA GLY A 50 7.02 4.62 -3.38
C GLY A 50 7.72 5.91 -2.96
N THR A 51 8.33 6.57 -3.94
CA THR A 51 9.06 7.82 -3.74
C THR A 51 8.48 8.90 -4.65
N ILE A 52 8.18 10.06 -4.09
CA ILE A 52 7.77 11.24 -4.83
C ILE A 52 8.93 12.24 -4.80
N ILE A 53 9.33 12.76 -5.96
CA ILE A 53 10.34 13.80 -6.09
C ILE A 53 9.68 15.08 -6.58
N LEU A 54 9.66 16.10 -5.72
CA LEU A 54 9.13 17.42 -6.05
C LEU A 54 10.25 18.33 -6.56
N GLY A 55 9.95 19.12 -7.56
CA GLY A 55 10.90 20.00 -8.22
C GLY A 55 11.39 19.48 -9.56
N VAL A 56 10.65 18.51 -10.12
CA VAL A 56 10.91 17.93 -11.44
C VAL A 56 9.65 18.04 -12.28
N SER A 57 9.76 18.60 -13.48
CA SER A 57 8.71 18.67 -14.50
C SER A 57 8.96 17.62 -15.57
N GLU A 58 7.92 16.99 -16.07
CA GLU A 58 7.98 16.14 -17.25
C GLU A 58 7.46 16.87 -18.48
N LYS A 59 8.19 16.77 -19.58
CA LYS A 59 7.79 17.28 -20.89
C LYS A 59 8.38 16.41 -21.99
N ASP A 60 7.55 15.96 -22.93
CA ASP A 60 7.96 15.16 -24.08
C ASP A 60 8.77 13.91 -23.70
N ASN A 61 8.39 13.23 -22.61
CA ASN A 61 9.07 12.08 -22.00
C ASN A 61 10.47 12.40 -21.43
N TYR A 62 10.80 13.65 -21.20
CA TYR A 62 12.02 14.07 -20.54
C TYR A 62 11.71 14.74 -19.21
N CYS A 63 12.52 14.45 -18.21
CA CYS A 63 12.44 15.09 -16.91
C CYS A 63 13.37 16.29 -16.84
N TYR A 64 12.86 17.40 -16.33
CA TYR A 64 13.56 18.67 -16.19
C TYR A 64 13.51 19.13 -14.74
N LEU A 65 14.66 19.49 -14.19
CA LEU A 65 14.72 20.15 -12.89
C LEU A 65 14.04 21.52 -12.96
N ASP A 66 13.21 21.82 -11.98
CA ASP A 66 12.45 23.11 -11.92
C ASP A 66 13.32 24.33 -11.58
N GLY A 67 14.59 24.12 -11.24
CA GLY A 67 15.53 25.20 -10.97
C GLY A 67 15.28 25.89 -9.63
N LEU A 68 14.92 25.17 -8.60
CA LEU A 68 14.46 25.74 -7.33
C LEU A 68 15.60 25.87 -6.32
N GLY A 69 15.73 27.07 -5.75
CA GLY A 69 16.64 27.35 -4.67
C GLY A 69 16.23 26.69 -3.35
N GLU A 70 17.17 26.54 -2.43
CA GLU A 70 16.97 25.89 -1.15
C GLU A 70 15.86 26.54 -0.31
N ASP A 71 15.79 27.87 -0.30
CA ASP A 71 14.76 28.60 0.48
C ASP A 71 13.33 28.26 0.05
N VAL A 72 13.12 28.08 -1.26
CA VAL A 72 11.82 27.70 -1.81
C VAL A 72 11.46 26.29 -1.40
N VAL A 73 12.41 25.36 -1.49
CA VAL A 73 12.18 23.95 -1.13
C VAL A 73 12.01 23.79 0.39
N ARG A 74 12.67 24.59 1.21
CA ARG A 74 12.45 24.63 2.68
C ARG A 74 11.02 25.06 3.01
N LYS A 75 10.52 26.10 2.34
CA LYS A 75 9.12 26.55 2.52
C LYS A 75 8.14 25.42 2.16
N TRP A 76 8.41 24.67 1.10
CA TRP A 76 7.55 23.52 0.74
C TRP A 76 7.63 22.39 1.75
N LEU A 77 8.78 22.16 2.35
CA LEU A 77 8.92 21.18 3.43
C LEU A 77 8.02 21.55 4.62
N ASP A 78 8.01 22.83 5.01
CA ASP A 78 7.13 23.30 6.09
C ASP A 78 5.65 23.21 5.70
N ASP A 79 5.30 23.66 4.51
CA ASP A 79 3.94 23.57 3.97
C ASP A 79 3.47 22.11 3.86
N PHE A 80 4.36 21.21 3.47
CA PHE A 80 4.08 19.78 3.38
C PHE A 80 3.74 19.18 4.75
N TRP A 81 4.57 19.45 5.76
CA TRP A 81 4.32 18.94 7.12
C TRP A 81 3.05 19.51 7.72
N ASN A 82 2.73 20.77 7.47
CA ASN A 82 1.49 21.38 7.90
C ASN A 82 0.27 20.71 7.23
N GLN A 83 0.36 20.43 5.93
CA GLN A 83 -0.75 19.86 5.18
C GLN A 83 -0.96 18.37 5.44
N ILE A 84 0.10 17.57 5.57
CA ILE A 84 -0.04 16.12 5.82
C ILE A 84 -0.59 15.82 7.22
N ASN A 85 -0.38 16.71 8.17
CA ASN A 85 -0.95 16.60 9.52
C ASN A 85 -2.38 17.14 9.62
N ASN A 86 -2.90 17.78 8.59
CA ASN A 86 -4.29 18.22 8.54
C ASN A 86 -5.21 17.07 8.12
N LYS A 87 -6.07 16.62 9.06
CA LYS A 87 -7.01 15.49 8.84
C LYS A 87 -8.07 15.76 7.77
N GLU A 88 -8.35 17.01 7.46
CA GLU A 88 -9.23 17.37 6.35
C GLU A 88 -8.52 17.25 4.99
N LYS A 89 -7.19 17.21 4.98
CA LYS A 89 -6.37 17.07 3.79
C LYS A 89 -5.99 15.62 3.51
N VAL A 90 -5.51 14.92 4.54
CA VAL A 90 -5.05 13.53 4.45
C VAL A 90 -5.52 12.76 5.69
N SER A 91 -6.13 11.62 5.49
CA SER A 91 -6.71 10.80 6.56
C SER A 91 -5.70 10.36 7.61
N VAL A 92 -4.48 10.03 7.20
CA VAL A 92 -3.40 9.59 8.10
C VAL A 92 -2.03 9.99 7.56
N ASN A 93 -1.18 10.52 8.44
CA ASN A 93 0.24 10.73 8.17
C ASN A 93 1.01 9.46 8.55
N LEU A 94 1.66 8.83 7.56
CA LEU A 94 2.49 7.63 7.73
C LEU A 94 3.99 7.97 7.84
N LEU A 95 4.36 9.24 7.61
CA LEU A 95 5.74 9.66 7.45
C LEU A 95 6.37 10.09 8.77
N THR A 96 7.66 9.88 8.84
CA THR A 96 8.55 10.42 9.85
C THR A 96 9.52 11.42 9.22
N ALA A 97 10.25 12.18 10.04
CA ALA A 97 11.24 13.13 9.54
C ALA A 97 12.36 12.49 8.66
N LYS A 98 12.53 11.15 8.75
CA LYS A 98 13.51 10.41 7.94
C LYS A 98 13.03 10.13 6.52
N ASP A 99 11.73 10.24 6.30
CA ASP A 99 11.09 9.91 5.03
C ASP A 99 10.98 11.11 4.10
N VAL A 100 11.27 12.32 4.60
CA VAL A 100 11.19 13.57 3.83
C VAL A 100 12.50 14.32 3.97
N ARG A 101 13.14 14.63 2.85
CA ARG A 101 14.43 15.33 2.85
C ARG A 101 14.58 16.23 1.62
N ILE A 102 15.33 17.32 1.81
CA ILE A 102 15.83 18.15 0.72
C ILE A 102 17.12 17.52 0.21
N GLU A 103 17.25 17.37 -1.10
CA GLU A 103 18.46 16.88 -1.75
C GLU A 103 18.92 17.91 -2.77
N LYS A 104 20.23 18.25 -2.73
CA LYS A 104 20.87 19.10 -3.72
C LYS A 104 21.25 18.24 -4.92
N VAL A 105 20.77 18.59 -6.10
CA VAL A 105 21.02 17.85 -7.34
C VAL A 105 22.18 18.49 -8.10
N LYS A 106 22.10 19.81 -8.37
CA LYS A 106 23.10 20.52 -9.16
C LYS A 106 23.16 21.97 -8.72
N ASP A 107 24.40 22.54 -8.65
CA ASP A 107 24.62 23.94 -8.26
C ASP A 107 23.77 24.34 -7.04
N ASP A 108 22.81 25.25 -7.21
CA ASP A 108 21.84 25.65 -6.19
C ASP A 108 20.43 25.08 -6.44
N ILE A 109 20.32 24.03 -7.28
CA ILE A 109 19.05 23.38 -7.59
C ILE A 109 18.81 22.26 -6.59
N ASN A 110 17.69 22.34 -5.89
CA ASN A 110 17.27 21.41 -4.88
C ASN A 110 15.92 20.76 -5.24
N VAL A 111 15.72 19.56 -4.75
CA VAL A 111 14.45 18.81 -4.85
C VAL A 111 14.00 18.36 -3.47
N LEU A 112 12.71 18.14 -3.29
CA LEU A 112 12.17 17.53 -2.09
C LEU A 112 11.83 16.07 -2.38
N ILE A 113 12.46 15.16 -1.66
CA ILE A 113 12.24 13.72 -1.76
C ILE A 113 11.33 13.28 -0.63
N ILE A 114 10.23 12.63 -0.97
CA ILE A 114 9.22 12.12 -0.05
C ILE A 114 9.10 10.61 -0.28
N ARG A 115 9.48 9.82 0.71
CA ARG A 115 9.35 8.38 0.68
C ARG A 115 8.07 7.96 1.39
N VAL A 116 7.12 7.44 0.66
CA VAL A 116 5.83 6.98 1.19
C VAL A 116 5.90 5.48 1.46
N PRO A 117 5.83 5.03 2.72
CA PRO A 117 5.75 3.60 3.01
C PRO A 117 4.37 3.05 2.68
N PRO A 118 4.23 1.75 2.39
CA PRO A 118 2.93 1.11 2.32
C PRO A 118 2.24 1.19 3.70
N ALA A 119 0.98 1.58 3.71
CA ALA A 119 0.20 1.59 4.93
C ALA A 119 -0.03 0.17 5.44
N SER A 120 0.08 -0.04 6.75
CA SER A 120 -0.41 -1.29 7.32
C SER A 120 -1.93 -1.42 7.13
N PHE A 121 -2.44 -2.65 7.11
CA PHE A 121 -3.87 -2.91 6.89
C PHE A 121 -4.79 -2.08 7.81
N ARG A 122 -4.37 -1.78 9.04
CA ARG A 122 -5.14 -1.00 10.03
C ARG A 122 -5.34 0.47 9.65
N TYR A 123 -4.47 1.01 8.80
CA TYR A 123 -4.52 2.41 8.36
C TYR A 123 -5.10 2.55 6.95
N ARG A 124 -5.40 1.45 6.27
CA ARG A 124 -6.05 1.45 4.95
C ARG A 124 -7.57 1.56 5.08
N PRO A 125 -8.22 2.28 4.16
CA PRO A 125 -7.63 3.07 3.09
C PRO A 125 -7.08 4.41 3.57
N VAL A 126 -5.93 4.82 3.05
CA VAL A 126 -5.42 6.18 3.16
C VAL A 126 -6.07 7.01 2.06
N TYR A 127 -6.73 8.11 2.43
CA TYR A 127 -7.48 8.94 1.49
C TYR A 127 -7.21 10.42 1.69
N ILE A 128 -7.53 11.21 0.69
CA ILE A 128 -7.41 12.67 0.68
C ILE A 128 -8.79 13.34 0.79
N GLY A 129 -8.83 14.49 1.45
CA GLY A 129 -10.08 15.18 1.74
C GLY A 129 -10.89 14.48 2.84
N THR A 130 -12.18 14.78 2.88
CA THR A 130 -13.10 14.31 3.93
C THR A 130 -13.94 13.10 3.51
N ASP A 131 -13.97 12.77 2.22
CA ASP A 131 -14.78 11.67 1.67
C ASP A 131 -13.87 10.51 1.23
N MET A 132 -13.86 9.45 2.01
CA MET A 132 -13.08 8.24 1.75
C MET A 132 -13.38 7.63 0.37
N LEU A 133 -14.67 7.59 -0.03
CA LEU A 133 -15.07 6.97 -1.30
C LEU A 133 -14.60 7.75 -2.53
N LYS A 134 -14.30 9.04 -2.35
CA LYS A 134 -13.84 9.93 -3.44
C LYS A 134 -12.36 10.27 -3.35
N GLY A 135 -11.76 10.07 -2.19
CA GLY A 135 -10.38 10.46 -1.89
C GLY A 135 -9.37 9.33 -1.86
N THR A 136 -9.79 8.08 -2.07
CA THR A 136 -8.89 6.92 -2.06
C THR A 136 -8.33 6.66 -3.45
N TYR A 137 -7.01 6.54 -3.52
CA TYR A 137 -6.27 6.24 -4.76
C TYR A 137 -5.41 4.98 -4.55
N ARG A 138 -5.13 4.28 -5.64
CA ARG A 138 -4.19 3.17 -5.72
C ARG A 138 -3.22 3.37 -6.87
N ARG A 139 -2.01 2.86 -6.73
CA ARG A 139 -1.02 2.80 -7.80
C ARG A 139 -1.28 1.56 -8.64
N ASP A 140 -1.36 1.74 -9.94
CA ASP A 140 -1.43 0.65 -10.90
C ASP A 140 -0.51 1.00 -12.06
N HIS A 141 0.50 0.16 -12.29
CA HIS A 141 1.59 0.45 -13.21
C HIS A 141 2.28 1.78 -12.85
N THR A 142 2.24 2.79 -13.73
CA THR A 142 2.81 4.12 -13.51
C THR A 142 1.77 5.19 -13.20
N GLY A 143 0.49 4.82 -13.03
CA GLY A 143 -0.61 5.75 -12.84
C GLY A 143 -1.24 5.69 -11.43
N ASP A 144 -1.72 6.84 -10.98
CA ASP A 144 -2.52 6.98 -9.77
C ASP A 144 -3.99 6.97 -10.13
N TYR A 145 -4.70 5.91 -9.76
CA TYR A 145 -6.10 5.72 -10.09
C TYR A 145 -6.99 5.85 -8.86
N ARG A 146 -8.06 6.61 -9.00
CA ARG A 146 -9.08 6.67 -7.96
C ARG A 146 -9.76 5.31 -7.84
N CYS A 147 -9.82 4.78 -6.63
CA CYS A 147 -10.53 3.54 -6.34
C CYS A 147 -12.03 3.69 -6.56
N MET A 148 -12.65 2.66 -7.09
CA MET A 148 -14.10 2.56 -7.15
C MET A 148 -14.67 2.34 -5.73
N PRO A 149 -15.92 2.77 -5.46
CA PRO A 149 -16.52 2.60 -4.12
C PRO A 149 -16.48 1.16 -3.59
N GLU A 150 -16.62 0.17 -4.46
CA GLU A 150 -16.57 -1.25 -4.13
C GLU A 150 -15.15 -1.69 -3.71
N GLU A 151 -14.12 -1.14 -4.37
CA GLU A 151 -12.72 -1.39 -4.00
C GLU A 151 -12.42 -0.78 -2.61
N VAL A 152 -12.89 0.44 -2.36
CA VAL A 152 -12.73 1.10 -1.06
C VAL A 152 -13.41 0.30 0.05
N LYS A 153 -14.63 -0.20 -0.17
CA LYS A 153 -15.34 -1.05 0.78
C LYS A 153 -14.57 -2.34 1.09
N ARG A 154 -13.96 -2.95 0.08
CA ARG A 154 -13.12 -4.15 0.25
C ARG A 154 -11.87 -3.85 1.07
N ILE A 155 -11.14 -2.77 0.73
CA ILE A 155 -9.96 -2.34 1.50
C ILE A 155 -10.33 -2.08 2.97
N LEU A 156 -11.49 -1.45 3.21
CA LEU A 156 -11.98 -1.19 4.56
C LEU A 156 -12.33 -2.49 5.30
N ALA A 157 -12.99 -3.44 4.66
CA ALA A 157 -13.28 -4.76 5.23
C ALA A 157 -11.99 -5.50 5.61
N ASP A 158 -10.97 -5.45 4.76
CA ASP A 158 -9.66 -6.05 5.01
C ASP A 158 -8.89 -5.35 6.14
N SER A 159 -9.23 -4.10 6.46
CA SER A 159 -8.58 -3.32 7.52
C SER A 159 -9.14 -3.59 8.91
N LEU A 160 -10.30 -4.22 9.01
CA LEU A 160 -10.91 -4.55 10.30
C LEU A 160 -10.06 -5.60 11.03
N PRO A 161 -9.77 -5.39 12.34
CA PRO A 161 -8.98 -6.33 13.13
C PRO A 161 -9.66 -7.71 13.27
N ASP A 162 -10.98 -7.72 13.26
CA ASP A 162 -11.78 -8.93 13.22
C ASP A 162 -12.13 -9.23 11.75
N LYS A 163 -11.22 -9.94 11.08
CA LYS A 163 -11.57 -10.49 9.77
C LYS A 163 -12.84 -11.31 9.91
N PRO A 164 -13.77 -11.25 8.94
CA PRO A 164 -14.94 -12.12 8.94
C PRO A 164 -14.59 -13.59 9.18
N ASP A 165 -13.40 -14.01 8.73
CA ASP A 165 -12.83 -15.34 8.90
C ASP A 165 -12.43 -15.68 10.34
N SER A 166 -12.28 -14.69 11.23
CA SER A 166 -12.02 -14.90 12.64
C SER A 166 -13.29 -14.96 13.50
N LEU A 167 -14.46 -14.66 12.91
CA LEU A 167 -15.73 -14.79 13.61
C LEU A 167 -16.01 -16.25 13.95
N VAL A 168 -16.16 -16.51 15.24
CA VAL A 168 -16.57 -17.82 15.73
C VAL A 168 -18.06 -17.97 15.48
N LEU A 169 -18.46 -19.02 14.76
CA LEU A 169 -19.86 -19.36 14.54
C LEU A 169 -20.37 -20.15 15.76
N GLU A 170 -20.97 -19.46 16.73
CA GLU A 170 -21.31 -19.99 18.05
C GLU A 170 -22.28 -21.22 18.01
N HIS A 171 -23.03 -21.37 16.92
CA HIS A 171 -24.04 -22.42 16.78
C HIS A 171 -23.71 -23.47 15.73
N SER A 172 -22.51 -23.40 15.12
CA SER A 172 -22.12 -24.33 14.08
C SER A 172 -21.32 -25.51 14.63
N THR A 173 -21.63 -26.70 14.18
CA THR A 173 -20.98 -27.95 14.55
C THR A 173 -20.28 -28.58 13.33
N ILE A 174 -19.52 -29.64 13.54
CA ILE A 174 -18.85 -30.36 12.46
C ILE A 174 -19.84 -30.97 11.47
N GLU A 175 -21.08 -31.18 11.88
CA GLU A 175 -22.17 -31.72 11.05
C GLU A 175 -22.67 -30.74 10.01
N ASP A 176 -22.41 -29.44 10.23
CA ASP A 176 -22.74 -28.37 9.27
C ASP A 176 -21.72 -28.24 8.14
N LEU A 177 -20.62 -29.01 8.21
CA LEU A 177 -19.59 -29.01 7.17
C LEU A 177 -19.89 -30.04 6.08
N ASP A 178 -19.55 -29.68 4.85
CA ASP A 178 -19.56 -30.63 3.74
C ASP A 178 -18.41 -31.62 3.86
N LEU A 179 -18.69 -32.77 4.49
CA LEU A 179 -17.71 -33.83 4.71
C LEU A 179 -17.06 -34.36 3.42
N PRO A 180 -17.80 -34.51 2.27
CA PRO A 180 -17.18 -34.85 0.99
C PRO A 180 -16.09 -33.89 0.55
N THR A 181 -16.28 -32.58 0.72
CA THR A 181 -15.25 -31.58 0.42
C THR A 181 -14.03 -31.72 1.35
N LEU A 182 -14.24 -32.01 2.62
CA LEU A 182 -13.15 -32.27 3.56
C LEU A 182 -12.32 -33.50 3.16
N ASP A 183 -12.98 -34.57 2.72
CA ASP A 183 -12.32 -35.79 2.23
C ASP A 183 -11.53 -35.53 0.92
N GLN A 184 -12.08 -34.72 0.03
CA GLN A 184 -11.38 -34.27 -1.19
C GLN A 184 -10.12 -33.49 -0.82
N TYR A 185 -10.19 -32.59 0.13
CA TYR A 185 -9.02 -31.85 0.63
C TYR A 185 -7.95 -32.80 1.22
N ARG A 186 -8.35 -33.79 2.03
CA ARG A 186 -7.44 -34.81 2.55
C ARG A 186 -6.75 -35.61 1.44
N ASN A 187 -7.49 -35.92 0.37
CA ASN A 187 -6.93 -36.63 -0.78
C ASN A 187 -5.90 -35.78 -1.54
N ILE A 188 -6.16 -34.50 -1.72
CA ILE A 188 -5.20 -33.56 -2.29
C ILE A 188 -3.95 -33.47 -1.41
N LEU A 189 -4.12 -33.28 -0.09
CA LEU A 189 -2.99 -33.24 0.85
C LEU A 189 -2.18 -34.56 0.80
N ARG A 190 -2.83 -35.71 0.70
CA ARG A 190 -2.18 -37.02 0.59
C ARG A 190 -1.40 -37.16 -0.70
N SER A 191 -1.89 -36.62 -1.81
CA SER A 191 -1.21 -36.68 -3.10
C SER A 191 0.06 -35.78 -3.11
N VAL A 192 0.02 -34.64 -2.44
CA VAL A 192 1.14 -33.70 -2.38
C VAL A 192 2.15 -34.05 -1.28
N LYS A 193 1.65 -34.51 -0.11
CA LYS A 193 2.46 -34.86 1.07
C LYS A 193 1.96 -36.16 1.70
N PRO A 194 2.30 -37.33 1.13
CA PRO A 194 1.75 -38.63 1.56
C PRO A 194 1.97 -38.98 3.03
N MET A 195 3.05 -38.48 3.63
CA MET A 195 3.43 -38.76 5.02
C MET A 195 3.08 -37.60 5.97
N HIS A 196 2.15 -36.69 5.57
CA HIS A 196 1.80 -35.57 6.43
C HIS A 196 1.10 -36.05 7.72
N PRO A 197 1.58 -35.67 8.92
CA PRO A 197 1.07 -36.18 10.19
C PRO A 197 -0.42 -35.89 10.43
N PHE A 198 -0.98 -34.84 9.79
CA PHE A 198 -2.40 -34.53 9.95
C PHE A 198 -3.33 -35.53 9.24
N LEU A 199 -2.81 -36.31 8.28
CA LEU A 199 -3.63 -37.27 7.53
C LEU A 199 -4.18 -38.41 8.40
N THR A 200 -3.54 -38.67 9.55
CA THR A 200 -3.95 -39.72 10.51
C THR A 200 -4.98 -39.21 11.54
N LEU A 201 -5.27 -37.91 11.54
CA LEU A 201 -6.18 -37.31 12.51
C LEU A 201 -7.65 -37.48 12.07
N ASP A 202 -8.57 -37.61 13.03
CA ASP A 202 -10.01 -37.48 12.80
C ASP A 202 -10.38 -36.08 12.30
N ASN A 203 -11.59 -35.89 11.79
CA ASN A 203 -12.01 -34.66 11.14
C ASN A 203 -11.88 -33.43 12.03
N LEU A 204 -12.30 -33.48 13.28
CA LEU A 204 -12.22 -32.33 14.18
C LEU A 204 -10.77 -31.97 14.55
N PRO A 205 -9.90 -32.88 15.02
CA PRO A 205 -8.48 -32.59 15.23
C PRO A 205 -7.74 -32.15 13.97
N PHE A 206 -8.11 -32.67 12.80
CA PHE A 206 -7.55 -32.26 11.53
C PHE A 206 -7.86 -30.80 11.24
N LEU A 207 -9.12 -30.38 11.35
CA LEU A 207 -9.56 -29.01 11.16
C LEU A 207 -8.97 -28.06 12.19
N GLN A 208 -8.81 -28.49 13.44
CA GLN A 208 -8.13 -27.72 14.49
C GLN A 208 -6.67 -27.43 14.14
N ARG A 209 -5.96 -28.43 13.64
CA ARG A 209 -4.54 -28.27 13.22
C ARG A 209 -4.38 -27.39 11.99
N LEU A 210 -5.39 -27.35 11.11
CA LEU A 210 -5.46 -26.42 9.98
C LEU A 210 -5.85 -25.01 10.39
N GLY A 211 -6.30 -24.79 11.63
CA GLY A 211 -6.80 -23.49 12.10
C GLY A 211 -8.22 -23.16 11.65
N ALA A 212 -8.91 -24.11 11.01
CA ALA A 212 -10.29 -23.93 10.52
C ALA A 212 -11.34 -23.95 11.64
N VAL A 213 -11.02 -24.52 12.81
CA VAL A 213 -11.88 -24.53 13.99
C VAL A 213 -11.09 -24.10 15.23
N SER A 214 -11.76 -23.41 16.16
CA SER A 214 -11.28 -23.18 17.52
C SER A 214 -11.53 -24.43 18.37
N TYR A 215 -11.08 -24.46 19.63
CA TYR A 215 -11.28 -25.60 20.53
C TYR A 215 -12.74 -26.01 20.72
N THR A 216 -13.67 -25.09 20.49
CA THR A 216 -15.11 -25.30 20.76
C THR A 216 -16.03 -24.91 19.61
N HIS A 217 -15.57 -24.13 18.60
CA HIS A 217 -16.44 -23.57 17.57
C HIS A 217 -15.78 -23.52 16.21
N LEU A 218 -16.57 -23.63 15.14
CA LEU A 218 -16.14 -23.38 13.77
C LEU A 218 -15.82 -21.91 13.57
N ARG A 219 -14.75 -21.60 12.84
CA ARG A 219 -14.45 -20.27 12.36
C ARG A 219 -15.00 -20.11 10.95
N ALA A 220 -15.59 -18.96 10.66
CA ALA A 220 -15.94 -18.58 9.31
C ALA A 220 -14.64 -18.40 8.52
N HIS A 221 -14.22 -19.38 7.73
CA HIS A 221 -12.92 -19.37 7.09
C HIS A 221 -13.03 -19.55 5.57
N GLU A 222 -12.49 -18.58 4.83
CA GLU A 222 -12.27 -18.72 3.39
C GLU A 222 -11.06 -19.61 3.01
N THR A 223 -10.39 -20.24 3.97
CA THR A 223 -9.14 -20.99 3.75
C THR A 223 -9.26 -22.19 2.81
N LEU A 224 -10.45 -22.60 2.41
CA LEU A 224 -10.61 -23.64 1.40
C LEU A 224 -10.57 -23.09 -0.05
N ARG A 225 -10.46 -21.78 -0.26
CA ARG A 225 -10.39 -21.16 -1.60
C ARG A 225 -8.98 -20.99 -2.15
N HIS A 226 -7.94 -21.15 -1.32
CA HIS A 226 -6.54 -20.88 -1.69
C HIS A 226 -5.59 -22.08 -1.54
N LEU A 227 -6.11 -23.30 -1.57
CA LEU A 227 -5.28 -24.51 -1.57
C LEU A 227 -5.43 -25.32 -2.87
#